data_90a4ba6e6a94b0ea5aeafa96293a29b2
#
_entry.id   90a4ba6e6a94b0ea5aeafa96293a29b2
#
_cell.length_a   1.000
_cell.length_b   1.000
_cell.length_c   1.000
_cell.angle_alpha   90.00
_cell.angle_beta   90.00
_cell.angle_gamma   90.00
#
_symmetry.space_group_name_H-M   'P 1'
#
loop_
_entity.id
_entity.type
_entity.pdbx_description
1 polymer ?
#
loop_
_entity_poly.entity_id
_entity_poly.type
_entity_poly.pdbx_seq_one_letter_code
_entity_poly.pdbx_strand_id
1 'polypeptide(L)'
;MLKKNKIFIFFSLFLFGTFIYIIFGIFAFLDFNKNKKNLFKTYEDLNFHMRYSEKLHHLRDSNRWGEEKNDYLFSTISKNKKGKLVLLQGDSWMEQVQEIDESLKLFQDFSKKNDINIINGGITSYAPTLMSLQYKFLKTDFDIN
;
A
#
# COMPACT_ATOMS: atom_id res chain seq x y z
N MET A 1 3.82 -66.00 7.28
CA MET A 1 3.25 -65.12 8.35
C MET A 1 3.86 -63.73 8.37
N LEU A 2 5.15 -63.54 8.19
CA LEU A 2 5.84 -62.23 8.24
C LEU A 2 5.34 -61.15 7.23
N LYS A 3 4.89 -61.53 6.02
CA LYS A 3 4.39 -60.56 5.02
C LYS A 3 3.08 -59.86 5.40
N LYS A 4 2.14 -60.57 6.02
CA LYS A 4 0.84 -60.00 6.45
C LYS A 4 1.03 -58.96 7.56
N ASN A 5 1.95 -59.19 8.49
CA ASN A 5 2.22 -58.24 9.57
C ASN A 5 2.84 -56.92 9.06
N LYS A 6 3.68 -56.96 8.03
CA LYS A 6 4.26 -55.74 7.43
C LYS A 6 3.21 -54.86 6.73
N ILE A 7 2.28 -55.49 6.02
CA ILE A 7 1.16 -54.76 5.37
C ILE A 7 0.24 -54.13 6.41
N PHE A 8 -0.06 -54.85 7.48
CA PHE A 8 -0.88 -54.34 8.58
C PHE A 8 -0.20 -53.14 9.28
N ILE A 9 1.09 -53.25 9.57
CA ILE A 9 1.87 -52.13 10.17
C ILE A 9 1.87 -50.92 9.24
N PHE A 10 2.14 -51.12 7.95
CA PHE A 10 2.11 -50.01 6.97
C PHE A 10 0.76 -49.33 6.91
N PHE A 11 -0.32 -50.10 6.87
CA PHE A 11 -1.68 -49.58 6.83
C PHE A 11 -2.05 -48.82 8.12
N SER A 12 -1.64 -49.32 9.27
CA SER A 12 -1.84 -48.64 10.57
C SER A 12 -1.07 -47.31 10.65
N LEU A 13 0.16 -47.27 10.18
CA LEU A 13 0.97 -46.04 10.12
C LEU A 13 0.36 -45.02 9.15
N PHE A 14 -0.14 -45.50 8.01
CA PHE A 14 -0.82 -44.64 7.05
C PHE A 14 -2.11 -44.01 7.64
N LEU A 15 -2.95 -44.80 8.28
CA LEU A 15 -4.17 -44.32 8.96
C LEU A 15 -3.81 -43.35 10.07
N PHE A 16 -2.80 -43.65 10.87
CA PHE A 16 -2.35 -42.74 11.93
C PHE A 16 -1.84 -41.42 11.39
N GLY A 17 -1.03 -41.45 10.31
CA GLY A 17 -0.56 -40.23 9.63
C GLY A 17 -1.71 -39.40 9.07
N THR A 18 -2.69 -40.05 8.44
CA THR A 18 -3.90 -39.40 7.93
C THR A 18 -4.72 -38.74 9.04
N PHE A 19 -4.85 -39.43 10.17
CA PHE A 19 -5.58 -38.89 11.33
C PHE A 19 -4.88 -37.66 11.92
N ILE A 20 -3.56 -37.68 12.05
CA ILE A 20 -2.77 -36.54 12.49
C ILE A 20 -2.98 -35.36 11.52
N TYR A 21 -2.89 -35.62 10.20
CA TYR A 21 -3.07 -34.59 9.18
C TYR A 21 -4.46 -33.92 9.28
N ILE A 22 -5.52 -34.72 9.51
CA ILE A 22 -6.87 -34.19 9.68
C ILE A 22 -6.97 -33.31 10.94
N ILE A 23 -6.36 -33.74 12.05
CA ILE A 23 -6.35 -32.96 13.30
C ILE A 23 -5.65 -31.62 13.07
N PHE A 24 -4.46 -31.62 12.45
CA PHE A 24 -3.76 -30.38 12.14
C PHE A 24 -4.58 -29.47 11.20
N GLY A 25 -5.24 -30.05 10.20
CA GLY A 25 -6.13 -29.33 9.31
C GLY A 25 -7.29 -28.63 10.04
N ILE A 26 -7.90 -29.33 10.99
CA ILE A 26 -8.96 -28.76 11.84
C ILE A 26 -8.43 -27.60 12.69
N PHE A 27 -7.29 -27.79 13.35
CA PHE A 27 -6.67 -26.72 14.14
C PHE A 27 -6.31 -25.50 13.30
N ALA A 28 -5.68 -25.70 12.13
CA ALA A 28 -5.37 -24.63 11.20
C ALA A 28 -6.63 -23.88 10.73
N PHE A 29 -7.71 -24.60 10.43
CA PHE A 29 -9.00 -24.01 10.05
C PHE A 29 -9.63 -23.20 11.18
N LEU A 30 -9.60 -23.70 12.41
CA LEU A 30 -10.11 -23.00 13.58
C LEU A 30 -9.31 -21.73 13.88
N ASP A 31 -7.97 -21.83 13.80
CA ASP A 31 -7.09 -20.69 13.98
C ASP A 31 -7.30 -19.62 12.89
N PHE A 32 -7.42 -20.04 11.64
CA PHE A 32 -7.76 -19.16 10.52
C PHE A 32 -9.10 -18.44 10.76
N ASN A 33 -10.15 -19.17 11.15
CA ASN A 33 -11.45 -18.55 11.41
C ASN A 33 -11.43 -17.59 12.59
N LYS A 34 -10.66 -17.90 13.64
CA LYS A 34 -10.47 -17.01 14.79
C LYS A 34 -9.77 -15.72 14.39
N ASN A 35 -8.76 -15.82 13.54
CA ASN A 35 -7.91 -14.70 13.14
C ASN A 35 -8.44 -13.97 11.91
N LYS A 36 -9.41 -14.53 11.18
CA LYS A 36 -9.99 -13.97 9.97
C LYS A 36 -10.48 -12.53 10.17
N LYS A 37 -11.22 -12.26 11.27
CA LYS A 37 -11.71 -10.91 11.57
C LYS A 37 -10.56 -9.91 11.78
N ASN A 38 -9.47 -10.33 12.44
CA ASN A 38 -8.31 -9.49 12.65
C ASN A 38 -7.55 -9.25 11.35
N LEU A 39 -7.45 -10.27 10.49
CA LEU A 39 -6.83 -10.14 9.17
C LEU A 39 -7.60 -9.17 8.28
N PHE A 40 -8.93 -9.29 8.22
CA PHE A 40 -9.78 -8.37 7.47
C PHE A 40 -9.74 -6.95 8.04
N LYS A 41 -9.76 -6.79 9.36
CA LYS A 41 -9.63 -5.48 9.99
C LYS A 41 -8.28 -4.84 9.65
N THR A 42 -7.20 -5.60 9.70
CA THR A 42 -5.86 -5.11 9.29
C THR A 42 -5.85 -4.72 7.80
N TYR A 43 -6.56 -5.46 6.95
CA TYR A 43 -6.66 -5.15 5.52
C TYR A 43 -7.51 -3.90 5.27
N GLU A 44 -8.60 -3.73 6.00
CA GLU A 44 -9.41 -2.50 6.00
C GLU A 44 -8.59 -1.32 6.53
N ASP A 45 -7.82 -1.50 7.60
CA ASP A 45 -6.93 -0.49 8.15
C ASP A 45 -5.80 -0.12 7.17
N LEU A 46 -5.25 -1.07 6.43
CA LEU A 46 -4.24 -0.82 5.39
C LEU A 46 -4.80 -0.06 4.19
N ASN A 47 -6.03 -0.34 3.80
CA ASN A 47 -6.70 0.37 2.71
C ASN A 47 -7.39 1.66 3.15
N PHE A 48 -7.40 1.96 4.44
CA PHE A 48 -8.10 3.11 5.00
C PHE A 48 -7.54 4.46 4.52
N HIS A 49 -6.29 4.49 4.07
CA HIS A 49 -5.65 5.70 3.54
C HIS A 49 -5.95 5.95 2.05
N MET A 50 -6.67 5.04 1.41
CA MET A 50 -7.04 5.16 -0.01
C MET A 50 -8.56 5.24 -0.16
N ARG A 51 -9.02 6.05 -1.11
CA ARG A 51 -10.42 6.11 -1.55
C ARG A 51 -10.53 5.76 -3.02
N TYR A 52 -11.65 5.17 -3.41
CA TYR A 52 -11.92 4.87 -4.81
C TYR A 52 -12.07 6.15 -5.64
N SER A 53 -11.56 6.12 -6.87
CA SER A 53 -11.72 7.16 -7.87
C SER A 53 -12.05 6.54 -9.22
N GLU A 54 -13.13 6.98 -9.85
CA GLU A 54 -13.48 6.53 -11.20
C GLU A 54 -12.41 6.92 -12.25
N LYS A 55 -11.73 8.04 -12.04
CA LYS A 55 -10.73 8.57 -12.97
C LYS A 55 -9.35 7.96 -12.78
N LEU A 56 -8.95 7.72 -11.52
CA LEU A 56 -7.60 7.33 -11.13
C LEU A 56 -7.55 6.01 -10.35
N HIS A 57 -8.61 5.21 -10.38
CA HIS A 57 -8.77 3.97 -9.67
C HIS A 57 -8.81 4.18 -8.14
N HIS A 58 -7.80 4.76 -7.55
CA HIS A 58 -7.76 5.10 -6.14
C HIS A 58 -6.95 6.40 -5.93
N LEU A 59 -7.27 7.07 -4.82
CA LEU A 59 -6.63 8.30 -4.36
C LEU A 59 -6.29 8.14 -2.88
N ARG A 60 -5.38 8.95 -2.38
CA ARG A 60 -5.15 9.09 -0.95
C ARG A 60 -6.39 9.64 -0.24
N ASP A 61 -6.65 9.19 0.98
CA ASP A 61 -7.70 9.81 1.81
C ASP A 61 -7.13 11.00 2.58
N SER A 62 -7.47 12.20 2.11
CA SER A 62 -7.03 13.46 2.72
C SER A 62 -7.49 13.65 4.17
N ASN A 63 -8.56 12.97 4.60
CA ASN A 63 -9.05 13.09 5.97
C ASN A 63 -8.09 12.47 6.99
N ARG A 64 -7.33 11.46 6.57
CA ARG A 64 -6.37 10.77 7.43
C ARG A 64 -5.07 11.57 7.60
N TRP A 65 -4.63 12.28 6.58
CA TRP A 65 -3.32 12.91 6.52
C TRP A 65 -3.34 14.41 6.82
N GLY A 66 -4.51 14.97 7.11
CA GLY A 66 -4.64 16.39 7.41
C GLY A 66 -4.27 17.32 6.24
N GLU A 67 -4.25 16.80 5.04
CA GLU A 67 -3.89 17.54 3.84
C GLU A 67 -5.06 18.39 3.32
N GLU A 68 -4.74 19.45 2.59
CA GLU A 68 -5.76 20.24 1.90
C GLU A 68 -6.58 19.33 0.97
N LYS A 69 -7.90 19.47 1.01
CA LYS A 69 -8.80 18.71 0.13
C LYS A 69 -8.54 19.11 -1.31
N ASN A 70 -7.89 18.25 -2.04
CA ASN A 70 -7.82 18.34 -3.50
C ASN A 70 -8.24 17.01 -4.12
N ASP A 71 -8.80 17.07 -5.30
CA ASP A 71 -9.36 15.88 -5.97
C ASP A 71 -8.27 14.91 -6.47
N TYR A 72 -7.02 15.33 -6.49
CA TYR A 72 -5.88 14.56 -7.00
C TYR A 72 -4.92 14.12 -5.89
N LEU A 73 -5.20 14.55 -4.67
CA LEU A 73 -4.49 14.16 -3.45
C LEU A 73 -2.97 14.14 -3.58
N PHE A 74 -2.43 15.28 -3.84
CA PHE A 74 -1.02 15.50 -3.62
C PHE A 74 -0.81 16.28 -2.33
N SER A 75 0.36 16.12 -1.75
CA SER A 75 0.78 16.93 -0.62
C SER A 75 1.80 17.96 -1.06
N THR A 76 1.77 19.11 -0.43
CA THR A 76 2.73 20.18 -0.70
C THR A 76 3.94 20.02 0.21
N ILE A 77 5.12 19.73 -0.37
CA ILE A 77 6.37 19.66 0.39
C ILE A 77 6.89 21.06 0.72
N SER A 78 6.75 21.99 -0.24
CA SER A 78 7.22 23.36 -0.05
C SER A 78 6.41 24.35 -0.86
N LYS A 79 6.23 25.57 -0.32
CA LYS A 79 5.57 26.70 -1.01
C LYS A 79 6.52 27.90 -1.02
N ASN A 80 7.09 28.22 -2.16
CA ASN A 80 7.86 29.43 -2.42
C ASN A 80 7.03 30.38 -3.30
N LYS A 81 6.95 31.66 -2.98
CA LYS A 81 6.03 32.60 -3.65
C LYS A 81 6.26 32.76 -5.16
N LYS A 82 7.44 32.43 -5.68
CA LYS A 82 7.82 32.65 -7.09
C LYS A 82 8.46 31.41 -7.76
N GLY A 83 8.60 30.32 -7.04
CA GLY A 83 9.30 29.14 -7.54
C GLY A 83 8.50 28.40 -8.61
N LYS A 84 9.20 27.77 -9.55
CA LYS A 84 8.60 26.86 -10.51
C LYS A 84 7.96 25.66 -9.79
N LEU A 85 6.87 25.17 -10.34
CA LEU A 85 6.18 24.01 -9.76
C LEU A 85 6.80 22.71 -10.29
N VAL A 86 7.18 21.83 -9.38
CA VAL A 86 7.72 20.51 -9.67
C VAL A 86 6.82 19.45 -9.05
N LEU A 87 6.32 18.56 -9.88
CA LEU A 87 5.55 17.39 -9.46
C LEU A 87 6.47 16.18 -9.30
N LEU A 88 6.55 15.64 -8.11
CA LEU A 88 7.13 14.33 -7.87
C LEU A 88 6.03 13.28 -8.00
N GLN A 89 6.27 12.29 -8.85
CA GLN A 89 5.35 11.16 -9.02
C GLN A 89 6.05 9.87 -8.66
N GLY A 90 5.31 8.94 -8.14
CA GLY A 90 5.82 7.63 -7.75
C GLY A 90 4.75 6.79 -7.09
N ASP A 91 5.18 5.65 -6.61
CA ASP A 91 4.37 4.72 -5.83
C ASP A 91 4.52 4.96 -4.32
N SER A 92 4.40 3.92 -3.52
CA SER A 92 4.54 3.96 -2.06
C SER A 92 5.86 4.57 -1.57
N TRP A 93 6.95 4.45 -2.32
CA TRP A 93 8.23 5.04 -1.93
C TRP A 93 8.17 6.58 -1.97
N MET A 94 7.56 7.12 -2.99
CA MET A 94 7.41 8.57 -3.11
C MET A 94 6.35 9.09 -2.12
N GLU A 95 5.29 8.31 -1.87
CA GLU A 95 4.29 8.64 -0.88
C GLU A 95 4.90 8.80 0.53
N GLN A 96 5.83 7.92 0.90
CA GLN A 96 6.49 7.93 2.21
C GLN A 96 7.48 9.08 2.44
N VAL A 97 7.85 9.82 1.41
CA VAL A 97 8.77 10.98 1.55
C VAL A 97 8.30 11.96 2.62
N GLN A 98 6.99 12.10 2.81
CA GLN A 98 6.43 12.99 3.84
C GLN A 98 6.33 12.38 5.23
N GLU A 99 6.44 11.06 5.32
CA GLU A 99 6.37 10.34 6.59
C GLU A 99 7.75 10.20 7.26
N ILE A 100 8.81 10.46 6.50
CA ILE A 100 10.20 10.34 6.96
C ILE A 100 10.78 11.75 7.08
N ASP A 101 10.98 12.24 8.30
CA ASP A 101 11.42 13.60 8.60
C ASP A 101 12.70 14.01 7.85
N GLU A 102 13.68 13.11 7.75
CA GLU A 102 14.93 13.38 7.04
C GLU A 102 14.69 13.56 5.53
N SER A 103 13.84 12.73 4.93
CA SER A 103 13.49 12.82 3.52
C SER A 103 12.71 14.11 3.23
N LEU A 104 11.73 14.42 4.06
CA LEU A 104 10.96 15.66 3.93
C LEU A 104 11.85 16.88 4.01
N LYS A 105 12.76 16.93 5.00
CA LYS A 105 13.70 18.01 5.18
C LYS A 105 14.64 18.15 3.98
N LEU A 106 15.14 17.04 3.43
CA LEU A 106 15.99 17.05 2.24
C LEU A 106 15.30 17.73 1.06
N PHE A 107 14.05 17.37 0.79
CA PHE A 107 13.27 17.97 -0.29
C PHE A 107 12.91 19.44 -0.02
N GLN A 108 12.64 19.80 1.22
CA GLN A 108 12.40 21.20 1.61
C GLN A 108 13.65 22.06 1.43
N ASP A 109 14.81 21.59 1.85
CA ASP A 109 16.09 22.29 1.68
C ASP A 109 16.45 22.42 0.19
N PHE A 110 16.25 21.36 -0.59
CA PHE A 110 16.44 21.39 -2.04
C PHE A 110 15.52 22.40 -2.73
N SER A 111 14.24 22.39 -2.36
CA SER A 111 13.24 23.33 -2.86
C SER A 111 13.63 24.78 -2.57
N LYS A 112 14.01 25.07 -1.34
CA LYS A 112 14.43 26.41 -0.93
C LYS A 112 15.70 26.88 -1.64
N LYS A 113 16.69 25.98 -1.77
CA LYS A 113 17.96 26.29 -2.44
C LYS A 113 17.78 26.62 -3.92
N ASN A 114 16.82 25.98 -4.59
CA ASN A 114 16.63 26.11 -6.04
C ASN A 114 15.42 26.99 -6.42
N ASP A 115 14.77 27.62 -5.45
CA ASP A 115 13.55 28.43 -5.65
C ASP A 115 12.47 27.71 -6.46
N ILE A 116 12.15 26.48 -6.05
CA ILE A 116 11.12 25.66 -6.67
C ILE A 116 10.03 25.31 -5.64
N ASN A 117 8.83 25.07 -6.12
CA ASN A 117 7.73 24.47 -5.33
C ASN A 117 7.67 22.99 -5.63
N ILE A 118 7.61 22.18 -4.60
CA ILE A 118 7.52 20.73 -4.77
C ILE A 118 6.17 20.25 -4.25
N ILE A 119 5.45 19.54 -5.12
CA ILE A 119 4.25 18.78 -4.77
C ILE A 119 4.53 17.28 -4.92
N ASN A 120 4.10 16.51 -3.95
CA ASN A 120 4.26 15.07 -3.95
C ASN A 120 2.96 14.39 -4.40
N GLY A 121 2.96 13.87 -5.62
CA GLY A 121 1.89 13.09 -6.21
C GLY A 121 2.11 11.58 -6.08
N GLY A 122 3.01 11.13 -5.20
CA GLY A 122 3.21 9.71 -4.91
C GLY A 122 1.97 9.09 -4.27
N ILE A 123 1.53 7.97 -4.80
CA ILE A 123 0.39 7.20 -4.29
C ILE A 123 0.73 5.72 -4.37
N THR A 124 0.56 5.02 -3.25
CA THR A 124 0.77 3.58 -3.17
C THR A 124 0.09 2.84 -4.32
N SER A 125 0.79 1.89 -4.92
CA SER A 125 0.33 1.05 -6.03
C SER A 125 0.08 1.80 -7.36
N TYR A 126 0.53 3.04 -7.52
CA TYR A 126 0.45 3.70 -8.82
C TYR A 126 1.46 3.10 -9.80
N ALA A 127 0.94 2.60 -10.90
CA ALA A 127 1.72 2.22 -12.08
C ALA A 127 1.95 3.44 -12.99
N PRO A 128 2.92 3.40 -13.92
CA PRO A 128 3.19 4.50 -14.85
C PRO A 128 1.97 5.03 -15.60
N THR A 129 1.01 4.16 -15.92
CA THR A 129 -0.26 4.55 -16.54
C THR A 129 -1.07 5.49 -15.66
N LEU A 130 -1.22 5.16 -14.37
CA LEU A 130 -1.95 6.01 -13.41
C LEU A 130 -1.20 7.31 -13.15
N MET A 131 0.13 7.28 -13.08
CA MET A 131 0.96 8.48 -12.96
C MET A 131 0.76 9.41 -14.17
N SER A 132 0.70 8.85 -15.38
CA SER A 132 0.44 9.64 -16.60
C SER A 132 -0.96 10.25 -16.59
N LEU A 133 -1.97 9.53 -16.13
CA LEU A 133 -3.33 10.06 -15.98
C LEU A 133 -3.38 11.16 -14.91
N GLN A 134 -2.79 10.94 -13.75
CA GLN A 134 -2.67 11.93 -12.69
C GLN A 134 -2.03 13.22 -13.20
N TYR A 135 -0.91 13.11 -13.92
CA TYR A 135 -0.22 14.26 -14.52
C TYR A 135 -1.14 15.05 -15.47
N LYS A 136 -1.90 14.37 -16.32
CA LYS A 136 -2.84 15.04 -17.24
C LYS A 136 -3.88 15.88 -16.49
N PHE A 137 -4.42 15.36 -15.39
CA PHE A 137 -5.37 16.13 -14.56
C PHE A 137 -4.68 17.28 -13.85
N LEU A 138 -3.54 17.03 -13.21
CA LEU A 138 -2.78 18.07 -12.50
C LEU A 138 -2.31 19.19 -13.43
N LYS A 139 -1.90 18.86 -14.65
CA LYS A 139 -1.49 19.87 -15.65
C LYS A 139 -2.62 20.80 -16.04
N THR A 140 -3.87 20.34 -16.01
CA THR A 140 -5.03 21.18 -16.33
C THR A 140 -5.35 22.16 -15.20
N ASP A 141 -5.20 21.71 -13.96
CA ASP A 141 -5.62 22.47 -12.78
C ASP A 141 -4.48 23.31 -12.17
N PHE A 142 -3.24 22.92 -12.44
CA PHE A 142 -2.04 23.60 -11.98
C PHE A 142 -1.14 23.85 -13.18
N ASP A 143 -0.63 25.06 -13.29
CA ASP A 143 0.31 25.46 -14.36
C ASP A 143 1.66 24.72 -14.18
N ILE A 144 1.63 23.41 -14.41
CA ILE A 144 2.81 22.56 -14.38
C ILE A 144 3.45 22.61 -15.78
N ASN A 145 4.56 23.29 -15.86
CA ASN A 145 5.38 23.42 -17.08
C ASN A 145 6.46 22.33 -17.13
#